data_9de667faea8e479b643adfea2b808772
#
_entry.id   9de667faea8e479b643adfea2b808772
#
_cell.length_a   1.000
_cell.length_b   1.000
_cell.length_c   1.000
_cell.angle_alpha   90.00
_cell.angle_beta   90.00
_cell.angle_gamma   90.00
#
_symmetry.space_group_name_H-M   'P 1'
#
loop_
_entity.id
_entity.type
_entity.pdbx_description
1 polymer ?
#
loop_
_entity_poly.entity_id
_entity_poly.type
_entity_poly.pdbx_seq_one_letter_code
_entity_poly.pdbx_strand_id
1 'polypeptide(L)'
;MFILSIDGTISLRYLLIVGLIISLVFVTLKHKHINNFKVLKQSKDFKLIIGLLSLFVGYVFFHSIFLSLEPNWSISEFKSHIVYPTIYFIVGLLLANYANNSKNISKESLITILFYSLFLHILYLDLAAIDFLWHEGSMLRRYGGMMDSPVLPNYLTNILLAMIIAEVVYRLRAKKKVLKVSDSILLLLLIFCIFSTFVEALRLGDIALVFLGIGSSMAFLYNNKEYSTKAKSFISIGLIIVLTIPLIYNINTDPRWAKLVETVPVAVTSSSDASFINPAAPVLKTESGFEVTGSNYTRIVYAIKSFKYIVEDPMGVGFGRNAFGHALELRHPEYAKRGMHAHSAILELTVGAGIIATLIWLSFVFVVTKISIIEFRRSLNYYAMLTLFITMGFVGRGFVDANMRDHMFLQFMMMLGICIYFMLIEKNKSLE
;
A
#
# COMPACT_ATOMS: atom_id res chain seq x y z
N MET A 1 -9.69 -9.73 6.56
CA MET A 1 -9.24 -9.01 5.33
C MET A 1 -10.39 -8.74 4.37
N PHE A 2 -11.18 -9.74 3.99
CA PHE A 2 -12.28 -9.59 3.00
C PHE A 2 -13.22 -8.42 3.32
N ILE A 3 -13.81 -8.38 4.51
CA ILE A 3 -14.80 -7.36 4.90
C ILE A 3 -14.23 -5.95 5.00
N LEU A 4 -12.92 -5.80 5.19
CA LEU A 4 -12.29 -4.48 5.36
C LEU A 4 -12.45 -3.56 4.15
N SER A 5 -12.67 -4.11 2.98
CA SER A 5 -12.75 -3.37 1.73
C SER A 5 -14.19 -3.13 1.25
N ILE A 6 -15.20 -3.72 1.90
CA ILE A 6 -16.61 -3.60 1.48
C ILE A 6 -17.23 -2.35 2.11
N ASP A 7 -17.76 -1.45 1.30
CA ASP A 7 -18.41 -0.24 1.78
C ASP A 7 -19.68 -0.56 2.61
N GLY A 8 -20.04 0.34 3.52
CA GLY A 8 -21.17 0.15 4.44
C GLY A 8 -20.96 -0.85 5.58
N THR A 9 -19.78 -1.51 5.69
CA THR A 9 -19.53 -2.56 6.70
C THR A 9 -18.76 -2.08 7.93
N ILE A 10 -18.70 -0.78 8.21
CA ILE A 10 -17.85 -0.19 9.27
C ILE A 10 -18.13 -0.82 10.65
N SER A 11 -19.39 -0.91 11.07
CA SER A 11 -19.78 -1.48 12.37
C SER A 11 -19.41 -2.96 12.48
N LEU A 12 -19.60 -3.74 11.40
CA LEU A 12 -19.21 -5.14 11.34
C LEU A 12 -17.70 -5.31 11.43
N ARG A 13 -16.92 -4.43 10.78
CA ARG A 13 -15.45 -4.43 10.87
C ARG A 13 -14.98 -4.27 12.31
N TYR A 14 -15.56 -3.31 13.05
CA TYR A 14 -15.21 -3.09 14.45
C TYR A 14 -15.60 -4.28 15.34
N LEU A 15 -16.80 -4.83 15.16
CA LEU A 15 -17.23 -6.01 15.90
C LEU A 15 -16.28 -7.20 15.70
N LEU A 16 -15.91 -7.48 14.45
CA LEU A 16 -15.03 -8.58 14.10
C LEU A 16 -13.61 -8.38 14.62
N ILE A 17 -13.05 -7.16 14.52
CA ILE A 17 -11.69 -6.91 15.02
C ILE A 17 -11.63 -6.99 16.55
N VAL A 18 -12.64 -6.49 17.25
CA VAL A 18 -12.74 -6.59 18.72
C VAL A 18 -12.87 -8.05 19.14
N GLY A 19 -13.77 -8.82 18.50
CA GLY A 19 -13.90 -10.25 18.75
C GLY A 19 -12.62 -11.04 18.49
N LEU A 20 -11.90 -10.69 17.41
CA LEU A 20 -10.61 -11.29 17.08
C LEU A 20 -9.55 -10.95 18.14
N ILE A 21 -9.45 -9.70 18.57
CA ILE A 21 -8.50 -9.28 19.62
C ILE A 21 -8.77 -10.04 20.92
N ILE A 22 -10.03 -10.07 21.38
CA ILE A 22 -10.42 -10.78 22.59
C ILE A 22 -10.03 -12.26 22.48
N SER A 23 -10.36 -12.91 21.38
CA SER A 23 -10.04 -14.31 21.13
C SER A 23 -8.53 -14.58 21.14
N LEU A 24 -7.74 -13.75 20.46
CA LEU A 24 -6.28 -13.88 20.37
C LEU A 24 -5.61 -13.65 21.73
N VAL A 25 -6.06 -12.65 22.49
CA VAL A 25 -5.55 -12.38 23.85
C VAL A 25 -5.87 -13.54 24.77
N PHE A 26 -7.14 -14.03 24.77
CA PHE A 26 -7.57 -15.17 25.57
C PHE A 26 -6.73 -16.41 25.28
N VAL A 27 -6.56 -16.77 24.00
CA VAL A 27 -5.77 -17.94 23.58
C VAL A 27 -4.29 -17.77 23.94
N THR A 28 -3.72 -16.58 23.76
CA THR A 28 -2.32 -16.30 24.10
C THR A 28 -2.07 -16.46 25.60
N LEU A 29 -2.99 -16.00 26.44
CA LEU A 29 -2.89 -16.14 27.91
C LEU A 29 -3.10 -17.59 28.35
N LYS A 30 -4.15 -18.27 27.84
CA LYS A 30 -4.50 -19.65 28.20
C LYS A 30 -3.39 -20.64 27.87
N HIS A 31 -2.77 -20.52 26.69
CA HIS A 31 -1.79 -21.48 26.20
C HIS A 31 -0.33 -21.07 26.45
N LYS A 32 -0.08 -20.01 27.24
CA LYS A 32 1.27 -19.48 27.53
C LYS A 32 2.13 -19.24 26.28
N HIS A 33 1.51 -18.91 25.14
CA HIS A 33 2.22 -18.60 23.88
C HIS A 33 3.07 -17.31 23.96
N ILE A 34 3.30 -16.80 25.16
CA ILE A 34 4.07 -15.59 25.44
C ILE A 34 5.58 -15.82 25.19
N ASN A 35 6.05 -17.07 25.20
CA ASN A 35 7.48 -17.34 25.08
C ASN A 35 8.12 -16.82 23.79
N ASN A 36 7.42 -16.90 22.65
CA ASN A 36 7.95 -16.41 21.38
C ASN A 36 8.00 -14.88 21.32
N PHE A 37 7.10 -14.18 22.03
CA PHE A 37 7.23 -12.73 22.19
C PHE A 37 8.44 -12.34 23.04
N LYS A 38 8.87 -13.18 24.00
CA LYS A 38 10.12 -12.93 24.73
C LYS A 38 11.32 -12.97 23.80
N VAL A 39 11.35 -13.93 22.87
CA VAL A 39 12.40 -14.03 21.84
C VAL A 39 12.42 -12.80 20.94
N LEU A 40 11.25 -12.36 20.46
CA LEU A 40 11.15 -11.12 19.66
C LEU A 40 11.60 -9.87 20.43
N LYS A 41 11.19 -9.74 21.71
CA LYS A 41 11.59 -8.60 22.57
C LYS A 41 13.11 -8.54 22.80
N GLN A 42 13.83 -9.64 22.66
CA GLN A 42 15.29 -9.65 22.74
C GLN A 42 15.95 -9.21 21.43
N SER A 43 15.25 -9.34 20.28
CA SER A 43 15.76 -8.93 18.97
C SER A 43 15.98 -7.42 18.90
N LYS A 44 17.20 -7.01 18.53
CA LYS A 44 17.55 -5.58 18.30
C LYS A 44 16.71 -5.00 17.17
N ASP A 45 16.48 -5.78 16.10
CA ASP A 45 15.70 -5.34 14.96
C ASP A 45 14.23 -5.10 15.32
N PHE A 46 13.63 -5.99 16.12
CA PHE A 46 12.27 -5.81 16.60
C PHE A 46 12.14 -4.54 17.46
N LYS A 47 13.08 -4.33 18.38
CA LYS A 47 13.11 -3.13 19.24
C LYS A 47 13.22 -1.86 18.41
N LEU A 48 14.05 -1.86 17.37
CA LEU A 48 14.22 -0.71 16.48
C LEU A 48 12.95 -0.42 15.68
N ILE A 49 12.31 -1.45 15.09
CA ILE A 49 11.06 -1.32 14.35
C ILE A 49 9.95 -0.77 15.25
N ILE A 50 9.75 -1.38 16.43
CA ILE A 50 8.71 -0.93 17.37
C ILE A 50 9.03 0.46 17.93
N GLY A 51 10.30 0.74 18.21
CA GLY A 51 10.75 2.06 18.69
C GLY A 51 10.42 3.18 17.69
N LEU A 52 10.71 2.97 16.41
CA LEU A 52 10.40 3.97 15.37
C LEU A 52 8.88 4.11 15.14
N LEU A 53 8.13 2.99 15.16
CA LEU A 53 6.67 3.05 15.06
C LEU A 53 6.07 3.79 16.27
N SER A 54 6.55 3.50 17.48
CA SER A 54 6.10 4.19 18.69
C SER A 54 6.46 5.67 18.69
N LEU A 55 7.66 6.02 18.19
CA LEU A 55 8.08 7.40 18.01
C LEU A 55 7.18 8.14 17.02
N PHE A 56 6.84 7.51 15.89
CA PHE A 56 5.92 8.06 14.90
C PHE A 56 4.54 8.33 15.51
N VAL A 57 3.95 7.32 16.17
CA VAL A 57 2.65 7.44 16.84
C VAL A 57 2.67 8.53 17.92
N GLY A 58 3.70 8.52 18.76
CA GLY A 58 3.87 9.51 19.84
C GLY A 58 4.07 10.94 19.31
N TYR A 59 4.86 11.11 18.26
CA TYR A 59 5.06 12.41 17.64
C TYR A 59 3.77 12.95 17.00
N VAL A 60 3.05 12.13 16.21
CA VAL A 60 1.79 12.58 15.59
C VAL A 60 0.74 12.90 16.65
N PHE A 61 0.69 12.16 17.76
CA PHE A 61 -0.17 12.48 18.91
C PHE A 61 0.20 13.83 19.54
N PHE A 62 1.48 14.05 19.85
CA PHE A 62 1.99 15.31 20.37
C PHE A 62 1.66 16.47 19.41
N HIS A 63 1.94 16.28 18.13
CA HIS A 63 1.63 17.26 17.09
C HIS A 63 0.14 17.60 17.04
N SER A 64 -0.74 16.61 17.11
CA SER A 64 -2.20 16.80 17.04
C SER A 64 -2.73 17.65 18.22
N ILE A 65 -2.08 17.61 19.38
CA ILE A 65 -2.52 18.36 20.57
C ILE A 65 -1.89 19.74 20.63
N PHE A 66 -0.58 19.84 20.36
CA PHE A 66 0.20 21.04 20.71
C PHE A 66 0.62 21.88 19.51
N LEU A 67 0.68 21.31 18.30
CA LEU A 67 1.18 21.98 17.11
C LEU A 67 0.12 22.17 16.02
N SER A 68 -0.99 21.43 16.09
CA SER A 68 -2.09 21.57 15.14
C SER A 68 -2.80 22.91 15.27
N LEU A 69 -3.13 23.54 14.15
CA LEU A 69 -3.97 24.74 14.11
C LEU A 69 -5.43 24.45 14.51
N GLU A 70 -5.90 23.21 14.33
CA GLU A 70 -7.22 22.73 14.78
C GLU A 70 -7.09 21.41 15.57
N PRO A 71 -6.75 21.44 16.88
CA PRO A 71 -6.47 20.24 17.66
C PRO A 71 -7.64 19.24 17.71
N ASN A 72 -8.90 19.70 17.83
CA ASN A 72 -10.05 18.82 17.91
C ASN A 72 -10.22 17.96 16.64
N TRP A 73 -10.05 18.56 15.46
CA TRP A 73 -10.06 17.84 14.21
C TRP A 73 -8.87 16.86 14.12
N SER A 74 -7.68 17.33 14.40
CA SER A 74 -6.45 16.52 14.29
C SER A 74 -6.44 15.32 15.24
N ILE A 75 -6.97 15.45 16.47
CA ILE A 75 -7.12 14.34 17.43
C ILE A 75 -8.13 13.30 16.92
N SER A 76 -9.26 13.74 16.33
CA SER A 76 -10.23 12.82 15.73
C SER A 76 -9.63 12.03 14.58
N GLU A 77 -8.86 12.70 13.71
CA GLU A 77 -8.15 12.08 12.58
C GLU A 77 -7.02 11.16 13.03
N PHE A 78 -6.26 11.55 14.06
CA PHE A 78 -5.22 10.71 14.69
C PHE A 78 -5.78 9.36 15.15
N LYS A 79 -6.95 9.37 15.80
CA LYS A 79 -7.63 8.14 16.22
C LYS A 79 -7.91 7.21 15.03
N SER A 80 -8.45 7.77 13.95
CA SER A 80 -8.88 7.00 12.78
C SER A 80 -7.71 6.51 11.92
N HIS A 81 -6.69 7.35 11.74
CA HIS A 81 -5.63 7.13 10.75
C HIS A 81 -4.25 6.75 11.34
N ILE A 82 -4.11 6.74 12.68
CA ILE A 82 -2.88 6.28 13.35
C ILE A 82 -3.19 5.18 14.37
N VAL A 83 -4.14 5.42 15.29
CA VAL A 83 -4.42 4.44 16.36
C VAL A 83 -4.96 3.14 15.78
N TYR A 84 -5.96 3.19 14.91
CA TYR A 84 -6.52 1.97 14.32
C TYR A 84 -5.49 1.20 13.47
N PRO A 85 -4.73 1.78 12.54
CA PRO A 85 -3.67 1.06 11.84
C PRO A 85 -2.63 0.43 12.78
N THR A 86 -2.28 1.11 13.87
CA THR A 86 -1.38 0.56 14.90
C THR A 86 -1.98 -0.64 15.61
N ILE A 87 -3.28 -0.61 15.93
CA ILE A 87 -4.00 -1.77 16.47
C ILE A 87 -3.97 -2.93 15.46
N TYR A 88 -4.21 -2.67 14.17
CA TYR A 88 -4.13 -3.70 13.14
C TYR A 88 -2.74 -4.31 13.00
N PHE A 89 -1.68 -3.52 13.14
CA PHE A 89 -0.31 -4.03 13.21
C PHE A 89 -0.12 -5.01 14.40
N ILE A 90 -0.60 -4.64 15.59
CA ILE A 90 -0.55 -5.50 16.78
C ILE A 90 -1.38 -6.78 16.56
N VAL A 91 -2.57 -6.68 15.96
CA VAL A 91 -3.39 -7.84 15.58
C VAL A 91 -2.62 -8.75 14.62
N GLY A 92 -1.91 -8.18 13.65
CA GLY A 92 -1.04 -8.93 12.75
C GLY A 92 0.04 -9.73 13.49
N LEU A 93 0.72 -9.10 14.45
CA LEU A 93 1.71 -9.77 15.31
C LEU A 93 1.06 -10.91 16.13
N LEU A 94 -0.11 -10.69 16.71
CA LEU A 94 -0.84 -11.70 17.52
C LEU A 94 -1.31 -12.86 16.67
N LEU A 95 -1.84 -12.62 15.47
CA LEU A 95 -2.24 -13.66 14.51
C LEU A 95 -1.05 -14.53 14.11
N ALA A 96 0.06 -13.90 13.78
CA ALA A 96 1.28 -14.62 13.41
C ALA A 96 1.84 -15.45 14.59
N ASN A 97 1.82 -14.89 15.80
CA ASN A 97 2.19 -15.63 17.01
C ASN A 97 1.27 -16.83 17.24
N TYR A 98 -0.03 -16.67 17.07
CA TYR A 98 -0.98 -17.77 17.17
C TYR A 98 -0.69 -18.85 16.14
N ALA A 99 -0.53 -18.51 14.86
CA ALA A 99 -0.24 -19.48 13.81
C ALA A 99 1.11 -20.19 13.99
N ASN A 100 2.13 -19.50 14.54
CA ASN A 100 3.44 -20.11 14.79
C ASN A 100 3.40 -21.14 15.93
N ASN A 101 2.44 -21.07 16.85
CA ASN A 101 2.33 -21.93 18.02
C ASN A 101 1.14 -22.89 17.96
N SER A 102 0.23 -22.72 17.01
CA SER A 102 -0.96 -23.55 16.87
C SER A 102 -0.63 -24.88 16.18
N LYS A 103 -1.26 -25.96 16.66
CA LYS A 103 -1.24 -27.24 15.95
C LYS A 103 -2.23 -27.29 14.78
N ASN A 104 -3.24 -26.40 14.78
CA ASN A 104 -4.35 -26.43 13.82
C ASN A 104 -4.12 -25.51 12.61
N ILE A 105 -3.39 -24.41 12.79
CA ILE A 105 -3.13 -23.43 11.74
C ILE A 105 -1.62 -23.20 11.65
N SER A 106 -1.02 -23.58 10.51
CA SER A 106 0.39 -23.26 10.25
C SER A 106 0.54 -21.82 9.70
N LYS A 107 1.76 -21.31 9.72
CA LYS A 107 2.11 -20.00 9.13
C LYS A 107 1.77 -19.96 7.64
N GLU A 108 1.99 -21.04 6.90
CA GLU A 108 1.64 -21.17 5.49
C GLU A 108 0.11 -21.15 5.28
N SER A 109 -0.64 -21.81 6.19
CA SER A 109 -2.12 -21.76 6.16
C SER A 109 -2.64 -20.36 6.40
N LEU A 110 -2.07 -19.63 7.36
CA LEU A 110 -2.47 -18.23 7.62
C LEU A 110 -2.26 -17.35 6.38
N ILE A 111 -1.08 -17.41 5.76
CA ILE A 111 -0.78 -16.64 4.53
C ILE A 111 -1.72 -17.03 3.40
N THR A 112 -2.00 -18.33 3.23
CA THR A 112 -2.92 -18.82 2.20
C THR A 112 -4.37 -18.33 2.44
N ILE A 113 -4.84 -18.34 3.68
CA ILE A 113 -6.18 -17.80 4.04
C ILE A 113 -6.25 -16.30 3.76
N LEU A 114 -5.22 -15.54 4.12
CA LEU A 114 -5.16 -14.10 3.83
C LEU A 114 -5.16 -13.84 2.33
N PHE A 115 -4.38 -14.61 1.57
CA PHE A 115 -4.35 -14.52 0.11
C PHE A 115 -5.75 -14.73 -0.48
N TYR A 116 -6.42 -15.84 -0.18
CA TYR A 116 -7.76 -16.09 -0.71
C TYR A 116 -8.81 -15.07 -0.26
N SER A 117 -8.70 -14.58 0.98
CA SER A 117 -9.61 -13.53 1.47
C SER A 117 -9.52 -12.22 0.67
N LEU A 118 -8.36 -11.89 0.11
CA LEU A 118 -8.18 -10.76 -0.79
C LEU A 118 -8.57 -11.11 -2.22
N PHE A 119 -8.23 -12.32 -2.67
CA PHE A 119 -8.49 -12.78 -4.03
C PHE A 119 -9.99 -12.85 -4.37
N LEU A 120 -10.85 -13.12 -3.40
CA LEU A 120 -12.31 -13.14 -3.62
C LEU A 120 -12.86 -11.83 -4.18
N HIS A 121 -12.29 -10.68 -3.78
CA HIS A 121 -12.68 -9.38 -4.37
C HIS A 121 -12.30 -9.28 -5.84
N ILE A 122 -11.10 -9.74 -6.16
CA ILE A 122 -10.54 -9.69 -7.50
C ILE A 122 -11.28 -10.68 -8.41
N LEU A 123 -11.58 -11.87 -7.90
CA LEU A 123 -12.39 -12.86 -8.63
C LEU A 123 -13.78 -12.32 -8.99
N TYR A 124 -14.45 -11.63 -8.05
CA TYR A 124 -15.75 -11.00 -8.35
C TYR A 124 -15.62 -9.93 -9.44
N LEU A 125 -14.61 -9.06 -9.34
CA LEU A 125 -14.34 -8.01 -10.33
C LEU A 125 -14.08 -8.61 -11.72
N ASP A 126 -13.28 -9.65 -11.80
CA ASP A 126 -12.91 -10.30 -13.06
C ASP A 126 -14.09 -11.04 -13.69
N LEU A 127 -14.90 -11.74 -12.87
CA LEU A 127 -16.10 -12.41 -13.37
C LEU A 127 -17.12 -11.41 -13.92
N ALA A 128 -17.33 -10.27 -13.23
CA ALA A 128 -18.20 -9.22 -13.73
C ALA A 128 -17.66 -8.59 -15.03
N ALA A 129 -16.35 -8.43 -15.16
CA ALA A 129 -15.73 -7.90 -16.37
C ALA A 129 -15.81 -8.90 -17.55
N ILE A 130 -15.69 -10.19 -17.29
CA ILE A 130 -15.85 -11.25 -18.30
C ILE A 130 -17.31 -11.32 -18.77
N ASP A 131 -18.26 -11.26 -17.84
CA ASP A 131 -19.70 -11.24 -18.15
C ASP A 131 -20.05 -10.02 -19.02
N PHE A 132 -19.57 -8.85 -18.66
CA PHE A 132 -19.75 -7.62 -19.44
C PHE A 132 -19.14 -7.73 -20.84
N LEU A 133 -17.91 -8.25 -20.93
CA LEU A 133 -17.24 -8.48 -22.22
C LEU A 133 -18.05 -9.41 -23.13
N TRP A 134 -18.64 -10.46 -22.53
CA TRP A 134 -19.47 -11.45 -23.26
C TRP A 134 -20.73 -10.83 -23.85
N HIS A 135 -21.41 -9.94 -23.09
CA HIS A 135 -22.68 -9.34 -23.52
C HIS A 135 -22.51 -8.10 -24.38
N GLU A 136 -21.51 -7.26 -24.05
CA GLU A 136 -21.34 -5.94 -24.70
C GLU A 136 -20.23 -5.90 -25.77
N GLY A 137 -19.45 -6.96 -25.91
CA GLY A 137 -18.34 -7.04 -26.85
C GLY A 137 -17.19 -6.04 -26.59
N SER A 138 -17.20 -5.36 -25.44
CA SER A 138 -16.20 -4.36 -25.05
C SER A 138 -15.70 -4.60 -23.63
N MET A 139 -14.44 -4.21 -23.34
CA MET A 139 -13.87 -4.43 -22.03
C MET A 139 -14.41 -3.41 -21.01
N LEU A 140 -14.93 -3.92 -19.88
CA LEU A 140 -15.29 -3.10 -18.74
C LEU A 140 -14.03 -2.43 -18.17
N ARG A 141 -14.05 -1.12 -18.02
CA ARG A 141 -12.90 -0.34 -17.55
C ARG A 141 -13.28 0.56 -16.39
N ARG A 142 -12.31 0.77 -15.48
CA ARG A 142 -12.46 1.58 -14.27
C ARG A 142 -13.60 1.09 -13.37
N TYR A 143 -13.73 -0.21 -13.27
CA TYR A 143 -14.72 -0.86 -12.44
C TYR A 143 -14.16 -1.17 -11.05
N GLY A 144 -14.94 -0.92 -10.01
CA GLY A 144 -14.58 -1.11 -8.61
C GLY A 144 -15.03 -2.45 -8.01
N GLY A 145 -15.79 -3.26 -8.75
CA GLY A 145 -16.33 -4.52 -8.23
C GLY A 145 -17.31 -4.28 -7.09
N MET A 146 -17.03 -4.86 -5.92
CA MET A 146 -17.81 -4.67 -4.68
C MET A 146 -17.50 -3.35 -3.96
N MET A 147 -16.68 -2.49 -4.55
CA MET A 147 -16.19 -1.25 -3.97
C MET A 147 -16.61 -0.09 -4.87
N ASP A 148 -16.91 1.08 -4.28
CA ASP A 148 -17.40 2.24 -5.04
C ASP A 148 -16.37 2.83 -6.02
N SER A 149 -15.09 2.54 -5.82
CA SER A 149 -14.00 3.13 -6.59
C SER A 149 -13.00 2.07 -7.07
N PRO A 150 -12.52 2.14 -8.32
CA PRO A 150 -11.48 1.23 -8.84
C PRO A 150 -10.12 1.35 -8.13
N VAL A 151 -9.91 2.41 -7.34
CA VAL A 151 -8.68 2.62 -6.55
C VAL A 151 -8.50 1.54 -5.49
N LEU A 152 -9.60 1.05 -4.92
CA LEU A 152 -9.61 0.11 -3.82
C LEU A 152 -9.27 -1.33 -4.27
N PRO A 153 -9.92 -1.93 -5.27
CA PRO A 153 -9.51 -3.23 -5.77
C PRO A 153 -8.10 -3.20 -6.35
N ASN A 154 -7.69 -2.13 -7.03
CA ASN A 154 -6.33 -1.99 -7.53
C ASN A 154 -5.27 -2.06 -6.42
N TYR A 155 -5.55 -1.55 -5.24
CA TYR A 155 -4.68 -1.71 -4.09
C TYR A 155 -4.58 -3.19 -3.66
N LEU A 156 -5.70 -3.94 -3.66
CA LEU A 156 -5.71 -5.37 -3.34
C LEU A 156 -4.98 -6.19 -4.39
N THR A 157 -5.19 -5.89 -5.67
CA THR A 157 -4.49 -6.53 -6.79
C THR A 157 -2.96 -6.38 -6.64
N ASN A 158 -2.48 -5.19 -6.25
CA ASN A 158 -1.06 -4.96 -6.03
C ASN A 158 -0.51 -5.79 -4.86
N ILE A 159 -1.24 -5.95 -3.75
CA ILE A 159 -0.84 -6.84 -2.65
C ILE A 159 -0.81 -8.29 -3.11
N LEU A 160 -1.84 -8.74 -3.81
CA LEU A 160 -1.93 -10.11 -4.31
C LEU A 160 -0.80 -10.42 -5.29
N LEU A 161 -0.51 -9.50 -6.21
CA LEU A 161 0.62 -9.64 -7.12
C LEU A 161 1.96 -9.68 -6.37
N ALA A 162 2.14 -8.88 -5.33
CA ALA A 162 3.32 -8.96 -4.48
C ALA A 162 3.44 -10.35 -3.81
N MET A 163 2.32 -10.93 -3.33
CA MET A 163 2.30 -12.27 -2.74
C MET A 163 2.59 -13.37 -3.77
N ILE A 164 1.96 -13.29 -4.95
CA ILE A 164 2.17 -14.27 -6.04
C ILE A 164 3.61 -14.23 -6.53
N ILE A 165 4.14 -13.04 -6.78
CA ILE A 165 5.51 -12.88 -7.30
C ILE A 165 6.55 -13.28 -6.23
N ALA A 166 6.30 -12.98 -4.95
CA ALA A 166 7.13 -13.49 -3.87
C ALA A 166 7.14 -15.03 -3.85
N GLU A 167 5.98 -15.67 -4.03
CA GLU A 167 5.86 -17.12 -4.11
C GLU A 167 6.57 -17.70 -5.34
N VAL A 168 6.42 -17.07 -6.51
CA VAL A 168 7.11 -17.51 -7.75
C VAL A 168 8.63 -17.45 -7.56
N VAL A 169 9.16 -16.31 -7.11
CA VAL A 169 10.60 -16.16 -6.87
C VAL A 169 11.09 -17.13 -5.81
N TYR A 170 10.33 -17.36 -4.75
CA TYR A 170 10.69 -18.29 -3.69
C TYR A 170 10.71 -19.75 -4.18
N ARG A 171 9.70 -20.18 -4.97
CA ARG A 171 9.69 -21.52 -5.59
C ARG A 171 10.87 -21.73 -6.53
N LEU A 172 11.19 -20.74 -7.35
CA LEU A 172 12.33 -20.80 -8.26
C LEU A 172 13.67 -20.87 -7.49
N ARG A 173 13.80 -20.14 -6.37
CA ARG A 173 15.06 -20.02 -5.63
C ARG A 173 15.24 -21.08 -4.54
N ALA A 174 14.25 -21.28 -3.71
CA ALA A 174 14.32 -22.16 -2.54
C ALA A 174 13.73 -23.57 -2.78
N LYS A 175 13.05 -23.80 -3.92
CA LYS A 175 12.34 -25.05 -4.25
C LYS A 175 11.29 -25.44 -3.18
N LYS A 176 10.75 -24.45 -2.49
CA LYS A 176 9.75 -24.60 -1.41
C LYS A 176 8.50 -23.82 -1.74
N LYS A 177 7.38 -24.15 -1.08
CA LYS A 177 6.08 -23.48 -1.25
C LYS A 177 5.61 -22.94 0.10
N VAL A 178 5.07 -21.72 0.09
CA VAL A 178 4.40 -21.10 1.23
C VAL A 178 2.90 -21.03 0.98
N LEU A 179 2.49 -20.56 -0.20
CA LEU A 179 1.08 -20.66 -0.62
C LEU A 179 0.76 -22.12 -0.95
N LYS A 180 -0.29 -22.66 -0.28
CA LYS A 180 -0.74 -24.06 -0.45
C LYS A 180 -1.53 -24.25 -1.75
N VAL A 181 -0.90 -23.94 -2.86
CA VAL A 181 -1.48 -24.08 -4.21
C VAL A 181 -0.48 -24.78 -5.15
N SER A 182 -0.99 -25.46 -6.20
CA SER A 182 -0.14 -26.02 -7.25
C SER A 182 0.47 -24.92 -8.13
N ASP A 183 1.49 -25.25 -8.91
CA ASP A 183 2.12 -24.28 -9.81
C ASP A 183 1.15 -23.82 -10.91
N SER A 184 0.29 -24.72 -11.40
CA SER A 184 -0.76 -24.40 -12.38
C SER A 184 -1.81 -23.44 -11.81
N ILE A 185 -2.24 -23.66 -10.57
CA ILE A 185 -3.17 -22.74 -9.89
C ILE A 185 -2.48 -21.39 -9.65
N LEU A 186 -1.20 -21.37 -9.25
CA LEU A 186 -0.46 -20.12 -9.06
C LEU A 186 -0.37 -19.31 -10.36
N LEU A 187 -0.14 -19.97 -11.49
CA LEU A 187 -0.14 -19.33 -12.81
C LEU A 187 -1.53 -18.77 -13.16
N LEU A 188 -2.59 -19.53 -12.92
CA LEU A 188 -3.97 -19.08 -13.15
C LEU A 188 -4.29 -17.84 -12.29
N LEU A 189 -3.93 -17.83 -11.02
CA LEU A 189 -4.09 -16.70 -10.12
C LEU A 189 -3.31 -15.46 -10.59
N LEU A 190 -2.11 -15.65 -11.12
CA LEU A 190 -1.33 -14.58 -11.73
C LEU A 190 -2.06 -13.98 -12.95
N ILE A 191 -2.61 -14.83 -13.81
CA ILE A 191 -3.37 -14.38 -14.99
C ILE A 191 -4.58 -13.56 -14.57
N PHE A 192 -5.37 -14.01 -13.59
CA PHE A 192 -6.50 -13.25 -13.05
C PHE A 192 -6.05 -11.89 -12.51
N CYS A 193 -5.04 -11.85 -11.64
CA CYS A 193 -4.56 -10.58 -11.10
C CYS A 193 -4.00 -9.62 -12.18
N ILE A 194 -3.38 -10.13 -13.25
CA ILE A 194 -2.96 -9.31 -14.40
C ILE A 194 -4.20 -8.80 -15.16
N PHE A 195 -5.20 -9.66 -15.40
CA PHE A 195 -6.44 -9.26 -16.05
C PHE A 195 -7.15 -8.15 -15.27
N SER A 196 -7.23 -8.25 -13.93
CA SER A 196 -7.81 -7.22 -13.08
C SER A 196 -7.16 -5.85 -13.30
N THR A 197 -5.85 -5.78 -13.54
CA THR A 197 -5.18 -4.49 -13.79
C THR A 197 -5.68 -3.79 -15.05
N PHE A 198 -6.11 -4.53 -16.07
CA PHE A 198 -6.74 -3.96 -17.27
C PHE A 198 -8.16 -3.46 -16.97
N VAL A 199 -8.93 -4.18 -16.15
CA VAL A 199 -10.28 -3.79 -15.73
C VAL A 199 -10.25 -2.54 -14.87
N GLU A 200 -9.35 -2.48 -13.91
CA GLU A 200 -9.15 -1.35 -13.00
C GLU A 200 -8.66 -0.09 -13.74
N ALA A 201 -7.81 -0.27 -14.75
CA ALA A 201 -7.25 0.77 -15.62
C ALA A 201 -6.69 1.98 -14.86
N LEU A 202 -5.88 1.71 -13.82
CA LEU A 202 -5.29 2.74 -12.94
C LEU A 202 -3.78 2.86 -13.14
N ARG A 203 -3.34 3.98 -13.67
CA ARG A 203 -1.93 4.33 -13.91
C ARG A 203 -1.02 4.14 -12.71
N LEU A 204 -1.53 4.38 -11.50
CA LEU A 204 -0.77 4.26 -10.25
C LEU A 204 -0.45 2.81 -9.92
N GLY A 205 -1.38 1.90 -10.19
CA GLY A 205 -1.17 0.46 -10.06
C GLY A 205 -0.13 -0.04 -11.05
N ASP A 206 -0.23 0.40 -12.30
CA ASP A 206 0.69 0.01 -13.37
C ASP A 206 2.16 0.38 -13.04
N ILE A 207 2.39 1.58 -12.48
CA ILE A 207 3.72 2.01 -12.03
C ILE A 207 4.23 1.11 -10.89
N ALA A 208 3.37 0.76 -9.93
CA ALA A 208 3.74 -0.15 -8.85
C ALA A 208 4.17 -1.54 -9.37
N LEU A 209 3.56 -2.03 -10.45
CA LEU A 209 3.92 -3.30 -11.09
C LEU A 209 5.32 -3.25 -11.73
N VAL A 210 5.71 -2.13 -12.31
CA VAL A 210 7.07 -1.97 -12.85
C VAL A 210 8.12 -2.12 -11.73
N PHE A 211 7.90 -1.45 -10.59
CA PHE A 211 8.80 -1.59 -9.44
C PHE A 211 8.80 -3.02 -8.89
N LEU A 212 7.66 -3.69 -8.85
CA LEU A 212 7.56 -5.09 -8.45
C LEU A 212 8.34 -6.00 -9.43
N GLY A 213 8.25 -5.75 -10.73
CA GLY A 213 8.99 -6.47 -11.77
C GLY A 213 10.51 -6.31 -11.62
N ILE A 214 10.98 -5.10 -11.41
CA ILE A 214 12.40 -4.81 -11.17
C ILE A 214 12.85 -5.46 -9.86
N GLY A 215 12.12 -5.25 -8.77
CA GLY A 215 12.46 -5.79 -7.44
C GLY A 215 12.49 -7.32 -7.42
N SER A 216 11.54 -7.98 -8.07
CA SER A 216 11.49 -9.44 -8.17
C SER A 216 12.62 -10.00 -9.02
N SER A 217 12.97 -9.34 -10.12
CA SER A 217 14.11 -9.69 -10.95
C SER A 217 15.43 -9.57 -10.18
N MET A 218 15.61 -8.49 -9.44
CA MET A 218 16.78 -8.33 -8.56
C MET A 218 16.84 -9.41 -7.47
N ALA A 219 15.72 -9.73 -6.83
CA ALA A 219 15.64 -10.79 -5.83
C ALA A 219 15.92 -12.17 -6.43
N PHE A 220 15.47 -12.43 -7.65
CA PHE A 220 15.76 -13.67 -8.37
C PHE A 220 17.24 -13.77 -8.77
N LEU A 221 17.83 -12.70 -9.27
CA LEU A 221 19.22 -12.67 -9.73
C LEU A 221 20.25 -12.75 -8.58
N TYR A 222 19.91 -12.17 -7.42
CA TYR A 222 20.86 -12.04 -6.33
C TYR A 222 21.48 -13.39 -5.92
N ASN A 223 22.80 -13.53 -6.07
CA ASN A 223 23.58 -14.72 -5.71
C ASN A 223 22.97 -16.07 -6.13
N ASN A 224 22.24 -16.09 -7.25
CA ASN A 224 21.62 -17.30 -7.79
C ASN A 224 22.65 -18.11 -8.57
N LYS A 225 23.07 -19.27 -8.03
CA LYS A 225 24.04 -20.19 -8.66
C LYS A 225 23.37 -21.38 -9.35
N GLU A 226 22.06 -21.60 -9.19
CA GLU A 226 21.36 -22.75 -9.71
C GLU A 226 21.07 -22.66 -11.21
N TYR A 227 20.91 -21.47 -11.73
CA TYR A 227 20.54 -21.24 -13.12
C TYR A 227 21.72 -20.70 -13.93
N SER A 228 21.81 -21.11 -15.21
CA SER A 228 22.75 -20.54 -16.17
C SER A 228 22.48 -19.03 -16.38
N THR A 229 23.46 -18.27 -16.82
CA THR A 229 23.30 -16.84 -17.11
C THR A 229 22.18 -16.55 -18.09
N LYS A 230 22.03 -17.37 -19.15
CA LYS A 230 20.96 -17.26 -20.14
C LYS A 230 19.58 -17.47 -19.50
N ALA A 231 19.42 -18.53 -18.69
CA ALA A 231 18.16 -18.80 -17.99
C ALA A 231 17.80 -17.67 -16.99
N LYS A 232 18.78 -17.15 -16.27
CA LYS A 232 18.59 -16.00 -15.36
C LYS A 232 18.08 -14.77 -16.11
N SER A 233 18.73 -14.42 -17.21
CA SER A 233 18.31 -13.27 -18.02
C SER A 233 16.90 -13.48 -18.57
N PHE A 234 16.59 -14.66 -19.10
CA PHE A 234 15.26 -14.97 -19.63
C PHE A 234 14.15 -14.84 -18.57
N ILE A 235 14.35 -15.45 -17.39
CA ILE A 235 13.37 -15.38 -16.29
C ILE A 235 13.20 -13.94 -15.80
N SER A 236 14.32 -13.20 -15.62
CA SER A 236 14.27 -11.81 -15.14
C SER A 236 13.57 -10.88 -16.13
N ILE A 237 13.87 -11.03 -17.41
CA ILE A 237 13.19 -10.27 -18.47
C ILE A 237 11.70 -10.64 -18.50
N GLY A 238 11.39 -11.94 -18.39
CA GLY A 238 10.00 -12.43 -18.32
C GLY A 238 9.22 -11.81 -17.16
N LEU A 239 9.80 -11.74 -15.96
CA LEU A 239 9.17 -11.09 -14.79
C LEU A 239 8.88 -9.61 -15.03
N ILE A 240 9.84 -8.89 -15.63
CA ILE A 240 9.66 -7.47 -15.97
C ILE A 240 8.56 -7.33 -17.02
N ILE A 241 8.62 -8.06 -18.12
CA ILE A 241 7.67 -7.95 -19.23
C ILE A 241 6.24 -8.23 -18.75
N VAL A 242 6.02 -9.36 -18.06
CA VAL A 242 4.67 -9.76 -17.60
C VAL A 242 4.04 -8.69 -16.72
N LEU A 243 4.83 -8.05 -15.84
CA LEU A 243 4.32 -7.03 -14.95
C LEU A 243 4.24 -5.64 -15.59
N THR A 244 4.90 -5.40 -16.73
CA THR A 244 4.82 -4.11 -17.44
C THR A 244 3.79 -4.08 -18.58
N ILE A 245 3.28 -5.24 -19.00
CA ILE A 245 2.23 -5.33 -20.06
C ILE A 245 1.04 -4.41 -19.77
N PRO A 246 0.45 -4.38 -18.54
CA PRO A 246 -0.68 -3.50 -18.25
C PRO A 246 -0.34 -2.02 -18.45
N LEU A 247 0.85 -1.60 -18.04
CA LEU A 247 1.30 -0.21 -18.23
C LEU A 247 1.40 0.14 -19.73
N ILE A 248 2.04 -0.73 -20.53
CA ILE A 248 2.21 -0.51 -21.98
C ILE A 248 0.84 -0.43 -22.66
N TYR A 249 -0.07 -1.32 -22.33
CA TYR A 249 -1.43 -1.30 -22.86
C TYR A 249 -2.15 -0.02 -22.46
N ASN A 250 -2.14 0.36 -21.19
CA ASN A 250 -2.82 1.54 -20.69
C ASN A 250 -2.25 2.85 -21.25
N ILE A 251 -0.92 2.95 -21.46
CA ILE A 251 -0.31 4.10 -22.12
C ILE A 251 -0.89 4.30 -23.54
N ASN A 252 -1.06 3.22 -24.29
CA ASN A 252 -1.53 3.27 -25.67
C ASN A 252 -3.05 3.46 -25.79
N THR A 253 -3.83 3.07 -24.78
CA THR A 253 -5.31 3.05 -24.88
C THR A 253 -6.00 4.09 -23.98
N ASP A 254 -5.32 4.70 -23.02
CA ASP A 254 -5.88 5.73 -22.15
C ASP A 254 -5.42 7.13 -22.59
N PRO A 255 -6.31 7.96 -23.17
CA PRO A 255 -5.97 9.28 -23.67
C PRO A 255 -5.45 10.23 -22.58
N ARG A 256 -5.63 9.90 -21.31
CA ARG A 256 -5.09 10.70 -20.20
C ARG A 256 -3.56 10.68 -20.13
N TRP A 257 -2.89 9.65 -20.68
CA TRP A 257 -1.44 9.61 -20.76
C TRP A 257 -0.90 10.63 -21.77
N ALA A 258 -1.48 10.67 -22.99
CA ALA A 258 -1.10 11.64 -24.00
C ALA A 258 -1.31 13.09 -23.50
N LYS A 259 -2.46 13.35 -22.88
CA LYS A 259 -2.80 14.67 -22.33
C LYS A 259 -1.98 15.06 -21.09
N LEU A 260 -1.32 14.09 -20.40
CA LEU A 260 -0.52 14.39 -19.22
C LEU A 260 0.65 15.31 -19.55
N VAL A 261 1.40 15.00 -20.61
CA VAL A 261 2.59 15.76 -21.01
C VAL A 261 2.23 17.22 -21.33
N GLU A 262 1.13 17.44 -22.06
CA GLU A 262 0.66 18.78 -22.40
C GLU A 262 0.06 19.55 -21.21
N THR A 263 -0.45 18.81 -20.20
CA THR A 263 -1.03 19.42 -18.99
C THR A 263 0.05 20.00 -18.06
N VAL A 264 1.27 19.44 -18.05
CA VAL A 264 2.33 19.87 -17.13
C VAL A 264 2.67 21.35 -17.26
N PRO A 265 2.98 21.91 -18.45
CA PRO A 265 3.29 23.35 -18.59
C PRO A 265 2.14 24.24 -18.08
N VAL A 266 0.90 23.90 -18.45
CA VAL A 266 -0.29 24.66 -18.04
C VAL A 266 -0.46 24.62 -16.53
N ALA A 267 -0.29 23.47 -15.90
CA ALA A 267 -0.41 23.32 -14.44
C ALA A 267 0.68 24.10 -13.68
N VAL A 268 1.91 24.12 -14.19
CA VAL A 268 3.00 24.88 -13.60
C VAL A 268 2.74 26.38 -13.68
N THR A 269 2.36 26.90 -14.83
CA THR A 269 2.14 28.34 -15.03
C THR A 269 0.91 28.85 -14.29
N SER A 270 -0.19 28.09 -14.25
CA SER A 270 -1.44 28.48 -13.57
C SER A 270 -1.47 28.13 -12.06
N SER A 271 -0.43 27.47 -11.53
CA SER A 271 -0.38 27.11 -10.12
C SER A 271 -0.21 28.30 -9.18
N SER A 272 0.23 29.47 -9.66
CA SER A 272 0.36 30.70 -8.87
C SER A 272 -0.99 31.25 -8.40
N ASP A 273 -2.03 31.09 -9.20
CA ASP A 273 -3.35 31.68 -8.99
C ASP A 273 -4.27 30.74 -8.18
N ALA A 274 -5.34 31.29 -7.63
CA ALA A 274 -6.42 30.49 -7.05
C ALA A 274 -7.37 29.90 -8.11
N SER A 275 -7.04 30.00 -9.39
CA SER A 275 -7.87 29.54 -10.52
C SER A 275 -8.23 28.04 -10.45
N PHE A 276 -7.34 27.22 -9.88
CA PHE A 276 -7.57 25.78 -9.73
C PHE A 276 -8.67 25.41 -8.71
N ILE A 277 -9.09 26.34 -7.86
CA ILE A 277 -10.17 26.17 -6.87
C ILE A 277 -11.36 27.07 -7.13
N ASN A 278 -11.21 28.07 -7.98
CA ASN A 278 -12.29 28.99 -8.35
C ASN A 278 -13.19 28.35 -9.41
N PRO A 279 -14.46 28.00 -9.09
CA PRO A 279 -15.37 27.40 -10.06
C PRO A 279 -15.76 28.36 -11.23
N ALA A 280 -15.55 29.65 -11.05
CA ALA A 280 -15.78 30.66 -12.09
C ALA A 280 -14.56 30.89 -12.99
N ALA A 281 -13.42 30.24 -12.71
CA ALA A 281 -12.24 30.38 -13.56
C ALA A 281 -12.48 29.79 -14.96
N PRO A 282 -11.92 30.38 -16.00
CA PRO A 282 -12.07 29.84 -17.36
C PRO A 282 -11.40 28.49 -17.48
N VAL A 283 -12.00 27.61 -18.30
CA VAL A 283 -11.44 26.29 -18.59
C VAL A 283 -10.08 26.47 -19.27
N LEU A 284 -9.05 25.92 -18.65
CA LEU A 284 -7.68 25.98 -19.18
C LEU A 284 -7.54 25.06 -20.40
N LYS A 285 -6.79 25.53 -21.39
CA LYS A 285 -6.48 24.78 -22.62
C LYS A 285 -4.97 24.56 -22.74
N THR A 286 -4.61 23.44 -23.35
CA THR A 286 -3.23 23.16 -23.77
C THR A 286 -2.86 23.97 -25.01
N GLU A 287 -1.57 23.99 -25.36
CA GLU A 287 -1.10 24.67 -26.61
C GLU A 287 -1.76 24.09 -27.87
N SER A 288 -2.09 22.79 -27.86
CA SER A 288 -2.83 22.12 -28.94
C SER A 288 -4.34 22.39 -28.91
N GLY A 289 -4.84 23.22 -27.99
CA GLY A 289 -6.24 23.64 -27.88
C GLY A 289 -7.15 22.64 -27.14
N PHE A 290 -6.64 21.54 -26.61
CA PHE A 290 -7.42 20.61 -25.80
C PHE A 290 -7.72 21.17 -24.40
N GLU A 291 -8.90 20.91 -23.91
CA GLU A 291 -9.23 21.20 -22.53
C GLU A 291 -8.35 20.34 -21.57
N VAL A 292 -7.78 21.01 -20.59
CA VAL A 292 -6.96 20.37 -19.58
C VAL A 292 -7.81 19.40 -18.76
N THR A 293 -7.39 18.13 -18.72
CA THR A 293 -8.11 17.11 -17.93
C THR A 293 -7.98 17.39 -16.45
N GLY A 294 -9.09 17.61 -15.75
CA GLY A 294 -9.11 17.97 -14.33
C GLY A 294 -8.24 17.06 -13.46
N SER A 295 -8.28 15.73 -13.69
CA SER A 295 -7.52 14.78 -12.85
C SER A 295 -5.98 14.84 -13.00
N ASN A 296 -5.45 15.22 -14.18
CA ASN A 296 -4.01 15.42 -14.36
C ASN A 296 -3.58 16.76 -13.78
N TYR A 297 -4.32 17.79 -14.10
CA TYR A 297 -4.08 19.15 -13.66
C TYR A 297 -4.07 19.27 -12.13
N THR A 298 -5.12 18.80 -11.48
CA THR A 298 -5.25 18.89 -10.01
C THR A 298 -4.11 18.18 -9.29
N ARG A 299 -3.67 17.01 -9.77
CA ARG A 299 -2.54 16.29 -9.15
C ARG A 299 -1.24 17.08 -9.20
N ILE A 300 -0.95 17.73 -10.34
CA ILE A 300 0.27 18.53 -10.51
C ILE A 300 0.19 19.80 -9.65
N VAL A 301 -0.92 20.53 -9.74
CA VAL A 301 -1.11 21.77 -8.97
C VAL A 301 -1.09 21.50 -7.47
N TYR A 302 -1.76 20.42 -7.01
CA TYR A 302 -1.79 20.08 -5.59
C TYR A 302 -0.41 19.67 -5.07
N ALA A 303 0.40 18.98 -5.90
CA ALA A 303 1.79 18.70 -5.53
C ALA A 303 2.60 20.00 -5.38
N ILE A 304 2.51 20.92 -6.35
CA ILE A 304 3.22 22.22 -6.30
C ILE A 304 2.77 23.03 -5.07
N LYS A 305 1.45 23.12 -4.83
CA LYS A 305 0.91 23.83 -3.66
C LYS A 305 1.32 23.16 -2.35
N SER A 306 1.34 21.83 -2.30
CA SER A 306 1.81 21.11 -1.11
C SER A 306 3.26 21.46 -0.77
N PHE A 307 4.16 21.49 -1.77
CA PHE A 307 5.54 21.94 -1.54
C PHE A 307 5.61 23.38 -1.04
N LYS A 308 4.80 24.28 -1.59
CA LYS A 308 4.72 25.67 -1.09
C LYS A 308 4.28 25.70 0.37
N TYR A 309 3.20 24.98 0.71
CA TYR A 309 2.68 24.94 2.09
C TYR A 309 3.66 24.33 3.07
N ILE A 310 4.41 23.30 2.66
CA ILE A 310 5.47 22.69 3.48
C ILE A 310 6.60 23.69 3.79
N VAL A 311 6.96 24.55 2.82
CA VAL A 311 7.98 25.59 3.05
C VAL A 311 7.46 26.69 3.97
N GLU A 312 6.19 27.08 3.82
CA GLU A 312 5.56 28.10 4.67
C GLU A 312 5.32 27.60 6.11
N ASP A 313 4.85 26.35 6.25
CA ASP A 313 4.53 25.70 7.53
C ASP A 313 5.23 24.34 7.66
N PRO A 314 6.54 24.30 7.90
CA PRO A 314 7.30 23.04 7.96
C PRO A 314 6.89 22.13 9.11
N MET A 315 6.22 22.66 10.12
CA MET A 315 5.64 21.88 11.22
C MET A 315 4.30 21.27 10.87
N GLY A 316 3.64 21.72 9.80
CA GLY A 316 2.33 21.24 9.34
C GLY A 316 1.15 21.95 10.01
N VAL A 317 -0.03 21.88 9.37
CA VAL A 317 -1.24 22.59 9.83
C VAL A 317 -2.10 21.78 10.81
N GLY A 318 -1.91 20.49 10.89
CA GLY A 318 -2.70 19.54 11.67
C GLY A 318 -2.80 18.20 10.95
N PHE A 319 -2.56 17.09 11.66
CA PHE A 319 -2.64 15.76 11.09
C PHE A 319 -4.09 15.40 10.73
N GLY A 320 -4.31 14.93 9.51
CA GLY A 320 -5.62 14.41 9.11
C GLY A 320 -5.68 13.91 7.66
N ARG A 321 -6.80 13.27 7.34
CA ARG A 321 -7.06 12.62 6.06
C ARG A 321 -6.94 13.55 4.84
N ASN A 322 -7.36 14.81 4.99
CA ASN A 322 -7.37 15.82 3.95
C ASN A 322 -6.61 17.07 4.43
N ALA A 323 -5.42 16.87 5.00
CA ALA A 323 -4.61 17.95 5.54
C ALA A 323 -4.28 19.02 4.49
N PHE A 324 -4.07 18.61 3.22
CA PHE A 324 -3.92 19.55 2.11
C PHE A 324 -5.16 20.43 1.90
N GLY A 325 -6.35 19.83 1.89
CA GLY A 325 -7.62 20.57 1.74
C GLY A 325 -7.86 21.53 2.91
N HIS A 326 -7.46 21.11 4.11
CA HIS A 326 -7.50 21.95 5.30
C HIS A 326 -6.52 23.12 5.23
N ALA A 327 -5.27 22.87 4.83
CA ALA A 327 -4.28 23.91 4.58
C ALA A 327 -4.71 24.90 3.49
N LEU A 328 -5.43 24.40 2.49
CA LEU A 328 -6.00 25.22 1.42
C LEU A 328 -7.11 26.14 1.94
N GLU A 329 -8.03 25.62 2.77
CA GLU A 329 -9.13 26.40 3.35
C GLU A 329 -8.62 27.49 4.28
N LEU A 330 -7.59 27.22 5.08
CA LEU A 330 -6.96 28.24 5.95
C LEU A 330 -6.39 29.43 5.15
N ARG A 331 -5.95 29.21 3.90
CA ARG A 331 -5.35 30.22 3.03
C ARG A 331 -6.34 30.87 2.06
N HIS A 332 -7.43 30.18 1.77
CA HIS A 332 -8.46 30.56 0.82
C HIS A 332 -9.85 30.25 1.40
N PRO A 333 -10.25 30.92 2.50
CA PRO A 333 -11.52 30.64 3.18
C PRO A 333 -12.75 30.87 2.31
N GLU A 334 -12.63 31.69 1.26
CA GLU A 334 -13.68 31.96 0.28
C GLU A 334 -14.01 30.74 -0.61
N TYR A 335 -13.13 29.74 -0.64
CA TYR A 335 -13.30 28.52 -1.42
C TYR A 335 -13.29 27.30 -0.52
N ALA A 336 -14.30 27.08 0.29
CA ALA A 336 -14.38 25.91 1.20
C ALA A 336 -14.09 24.58 0.48
N LYS A 337 -12.94 23.93 0.74
CA LYS A 337 -12.44 22.76 0.01
C LYS A 337 -11.83 21.67 0.92
N ARG A 338 -12.37 21.49 2.12
CA ARG A 338 -11.88 20.49 3.11
C ARG A 338 -11.81 19.05 2.57
N GLY A 339 -12.61 18.71 1.57
CA GLY A 339 -12.59 17.38 0.96
C GLY A 339 -11.42 17.08 0.02
N MET A 340 -10.61 18.08 -0.33
CA MET A 340 -9.48 17.91 -1.24
C MET A 340 -8.28 17.26 -0.52
N HIS A 341 -7.49 16.50 -1.27
CA HIS A 341 -6.28 15.86 -0.77
C HIS A 341 -5.14 15.96 -1.80
N ALA A 342 -3.88 15.92 -1.32
CA ALA A 342 -2.68 16.12 -2.14
C ALA A 342 -2.44 15.04 -3.21
N HIS A 343 -3.25 13.99 -3.30
CA HIS A 343 -3.01 12.80 -4.14
C HIS A 343 -1.65 12.11 -3.90
N SER A 344 -1.03 12.35 -2.75
CA SER A 344 0.20 11.72 -2.29
C SER A 344 0.13 11.60 -0.77
N ALA A 345 0.27 10.39 -0.26
CA ALA A 345 0.28 10.15 1.21
C ALA A 345 1.46 10.85 1.89
N ILE A 346 2.60 10.94 1.19
CA ILE A 346 3.80 11.62 1.71
C ILE A 346 3.56 13.12 1.83
N LEU A 347 3.00 13.75 0.78
CA LEU A 347 2.68 15.17 0.83
C LEU A 347 1.57 15.48 1.83
N GLU A 348 0.54 14.61 1.89
CA GLU A 348 -0.55 14.73 2.87
C GLU A 348 -0.02 14.68 4.32
N LEU A 349 0.85 13.70 4.62
CA LEU A 349 1.50 13.60 5.93
C LEU A 349 2.37 14.80 6.23
N THR A 350 3.13 15.31 5.23
CA THR A 350 4.05 16.44 5.45
C THR A 350 3.29 17.75 5.64
N VAL A 351 2.26 18.02 4.84
CA VAL A 351 1.40 19.20 5.01
C VAL A 351 0.66 19.14 6.35
N GLY A 352 0.23 17.93 6.76
CA GLY A 352 -0.55 17.75 7.99
C GLY A 352 0.31 17.76 9.25
N ALA A 353 1.24 16.83 9.39
CA ALA A 353 2.01 16.61 10.62
C ALA A 353 3.47 17.10 10.53
N GLY A 354 3.82 17.76 9.43
CA GLY A 354 5.13 18.38 9.24
C GLY A 354 6.24 17.44 8.76
N ILE A 355 7.39 18.02 8.48
CA ILE A 355 8.58 17.33 7.97
C ILE A 355 9.06 16.26 8.98
N ILE A 356 8.99 16.53 10.27
CA ILE A 356 9.48 15.63 11.33
C ILE A 356 8.71 14.31 11.33
N ALA A 357 7.35 14.35 11.28
CA ALA A 357 6.52 13.15 11.17
C ALA A 357 6.89 12.32 9.94
N THR A 358 7.07 13.00 8.82
CA THR A 358 7.43 12.37 7.55
C THR A 358 8.81 11.69 7.62
N LEU A 359 9.80 12.35 8.21
CA LEU A 359 11.13 11.76 8.39
C LEU A 359 11.12 10.55 9.32
N ILE A 360 10.33 10.57 10.40
CA ILE A 360 10.18 9.43 11.31
C ILE A 360 9.52 8.26 10.56
N TRP A 361 8.45 8.52 9.81
CA TRP A 361 7.77 7.50 8.99
C TRP A 361 8.71 6.90 7.94
N LEU A 362 9.42 7.72 7.19
CA LEU A 362 10.37 7.24 6.18
C LEU A 362 11.54 6.47 6.83
N SER A 363 11.98 6.85 8.02
CA SER A 363 12.99 6.11 8.78
C SER A 363 12.47 4.73 9.21
N PHE A 364 11.22 4.64 9.65
CA PHE A 364 10.56 3.36 9.95
C PHE A 364 10.53 2.46 8.70
N VAL A 365 10.07 2.97 7.57
CA VAL A 365 10.03 2.25 6.29
C VAL A 365 11.42 1.82 5.84
N PHE A 366 12.41 2.70 5.93
CA PHE A 366 13.79 2.41 5.57
C PHE A 366 14.36 1.26 6.42
N VAL A 367 14.14 1.28 7.73
CA VAL A 367 14.62 0.24 8.64
C VAL A 367 13.96 -1.10 8.33
N VAL A 368 12.64 -1.14 8.14
CA VAL A 368 11.91 -2.35 7.74
C VAL A 368 12.46 -2.92 6.43
N THR A 369 12.62 -2.05 5.42
CA THR A 369 13.16 -2.43 4.11
C THR A 369 14.60 -2.96 4.23
N LYS A 370 15.48 -2.27 4.96
CA LYS A 370 16.87 -2.67 5.19
C LYS A 370 16.97 -4.04 5.85
N ILE A 371 16.20 -4.25 6.93
CA ILE A 371 16.19 -5.53 7.65
C ILE A 371 15.69 -6.64 6.71
N SER A 372 14.62 -6.40 5.97
CA SER A 372 14.06 -7.35 4.99
C SER A 372 15.08 -7.74 3.92
N ILE A 373 15.82 -6.78 3.37
CA ILE A 373 16.88 -7.06 2.39
C ILE A 373 17.99 -7.92 3.02
N ILE A 374 18.44 -7.59 4.23
CA ILE A 374 19.51 -8.33 4.92
C ILE A 374 19.06 -9.77 5.18
N GLU A 375 17.85 -9.99 5.71
CA GLU A 375 17.34 -11.32 6.02
C GLU A 375 17.06 -12.15 4.76
N PHE A 376 16.53 -11.54 3.71
CA PHE A 376 16.39 -12.21 2.42
C PHE A 376 17.73 -12.65 1.85
N ARG A 377 18.73 -11.78 1.89
CA ARG A 377 20.09 -12.08 1.39
C ARG A 377 20.76 -13.20 2.16
N ARG A 378 20.49 -13.28 3.46
CA ARG A 378 21.12 -14.24 4.37
C ARG A 378 20.54 -15.65 4.27
N SER A 379 19.21 -15.78 4.21
CA SER A 379 18.52 -17.06 4.40
C SER A 379 17.48 -17.38 3.33
N LEU A 380 17.34 -16.53 2.28
CA LEU A 380 16.23 -16.61 1.31
C LEU A 380 14.86 -16.65 2.00
N ASN A 381 14.71 -15.95 3.13
CA ASN A 381 13.49 -15.94 3.91
C ASN A 381 12.32 -15.38 3.09
N TYR A 382 11.27 -16.18 2.89
CA TYR A 382 10.06 -15.78 2.16
C TYR A 382 9.39 -14.54 2.75
N TYR A 383 9.24 -14.51 4.08
CA TYR A 383 8.56 -13.41 4.76
C TYR A 383 9.36 -12.11 4.70
N ALA A 384 10.68 -12.19 4.64
CA ALA A 384 11.54 -11.03 4.39
C ALA A 384 11.30 -10.44 2.99
N MET A 385 11.24 -11.30 1.97
CA MET A 385 10.94 -10.89 0.59
C MET A 385 9.52 -10.32 0.47
N LEU A 386 8.53 -10.98 1.09
CA LEU A 386 7.15 -10.50 1.10
C LEU A 386 7.02 -9.15 1.82
N THR A 387 7.69 -8.99 2.99
CA THR A 387 7.76 -7.70 3.70
C THR A 387 8.30 -6.60 2.79
N LEU A 388 9.41 -6.88 2.09
CA LEU A 388 10.03 -5.95 1.16
C LEU A 388 9.06 -5.51 0.06
N PHE A 389 8.41 -6.47 -0.63
CA PHE A 389 7.53 -6.17 -1.76
C PHE A 389 6.27 -5.42 -1.33
N ILE A 390 5.63 -5.82 -0.22
CA ILE A 390 4.45 -5.13 0.31
C ILE A 390 4.83 -3.71 0.77
N THR A 391 5.95 -3.54 1.47
CA THR A 391 6.39 -2.23 1.97
C THR A 391 6.74 -1.30 0.81
N MET A 392 7.54 -1.76 -0.15
CA MET A 392 7.90 -0.95 -1.31
C MET A 392 6.69 -0.62 -2.18
N GLY A 393 5.77 -1.57 -2.38
CA GLY A 393 4.52 -1.34 -3.12
C GLY A 393 3.63 -0.30 -2.44
N PHE A 394 3.45 -0.39 -1.13
CA PHE A 394 2.65 0.56 -0.36
C PHE A 394 3.25 1.97 -0.38
N VAL A 395 4.54 2.09 -0.10
CA VAL A 395 5.23 3.39 -0.04
C VAL A 395 5.40 3.98 -1.44
N GLY A 396 5.78 3.18 -2.43
CA GLY A 396 5.88 3.62 -3.82
C GLY A 396 4.55 4.20 -4.34
N ARG A 397 3.44 3.52 -4.03
CA ARG A 397 2.10 4.06 -4.30
C ARG A 397 1.83 5.36 -3.52
N GLY A 398 2.27 5.46 -2.27
CA GLY A 398 2.09 6.63 -1.42
C GLY A 398 2.70 7.94 -1.95
N PHE A 399 3.65 7.88 -2.90
CA PHE A 399 4.14 9.07 -3.58
C PHE A 399 3.12 9.68 -4.55
N VAL A 400 2.20 8.88 -5.08
CA VAL A 400 1.26 9.27 -6.15
C VAL A 400 -0.21 9.00 -5.80
N ASP A 401 -0.48 8.49 -4.59
CA ASP A 401 -1.82 8.20 -4.07
C ASP A 401 -1.87 8.44 -2.56
N ALA A 402 -3.01 8.87 -2.05
CA ALA A 402 -3.24 9.09 -0.61
C ALA A 402 -3.66 7.78 0.07
N ASN A 403 -2.77 6.77 0.10
CA ASN A 403 -3.06 5.42 0.60
C ASN A 403 -2.84 5.23 2.11
N MET A 404 -2.29 6.21 2.85
CA MET A 404 -2.19 6.18 4.32
C MET A 404 -3.52 6.52 5.00
N ARG A 405 -4.60 5.92 4.50
CA ARG A 405 -5.96 6.15 4.98
C ARG A 405 -6.82 4.92 4.81
N ASP A 406 -7.96 4.93 5.51
CA ASP A 406 -9.02 3.94 5.38
C ASP A 406 -8.48 2.49 5.49
N HIS A 407 -9.16 1.54 4.85
CA HIS A 407 -8.78 0.14 4.91
C HIS A 407 -7.44 -0.19 4.24
N MET A 408 -6.93 0.63 3.32
CA MET A 408 -5.63 0.41 2.69
C MET A 408 -4.51 0.42 3.73
N PHE A 409 -4.51 1.41 4.61
CA PHE A 409 -3.50 1.50 5.67
C PHE A 409 -3.71 0.44 6.76
N LEU A 410 -4.96 0.12 7.12
CA LEU A 410 -5.28 -0.97 8.06
C LEU A 410 -4.76 -2.32 7.56
N GLN A 411 -5.02 -2.65 6.29
CA GLN A 411 -4.57 -3.90 5.66
C GLN A 411 -3.05 -3.97 5.57
N PHE A 412 -2.41 -2.88 5.14
CA PHE A 412 -0.96 -2.80 5.09
C PHE A 412 -0.33 -3.07 6.46
N MET A 413 -0.78 -2.39 7.50
CA MET A 413 -0.24 -2.53 8.84
C MET A 413 -0.45 -3.93 9.42
N MET A 414 -1.61 -4.56 9.18
CA MET A 414 -1.85 -5.93 9.62
C MET A 414 -0.93 -6.93 8.89
N MET A 415 -0.81 -6.82 7.57
CA MET A 415 0.10 -7.68 6.78
C MET A 415 1.55 -7.46 7.19
N LEU A 416 1.94 -6.22 7.42
CA LEU A 416 3.29 -5.86 7.88
C LEU A 416 3.60 -6.51 9.23
N GLY A 417 2.67 -6.45 10.19
CA GLY A 417 2.81 -7.10 11.49
C GLY A 417 3.01 -8.61 11.38
N ILE A 418 2.22 -9.29 10.53
CA ILE A 418 2.34 -10.73 10.26
C ILE A 418 3.71 -11.06 9.66
N CYS A 419 4.09 -10.33 8.62
CA CYS A 419 5.33 -10.61 7.89
C CYS A 419 6.59 -10.34 8.74
N ILE A 420 6.61 -9.23 9.49
CA ILE A 420 7.72 -8.92 10.42
C ILE A 420 7.85 -9.99 11.49
N TYR A 421 6.73 -10.46 12.07
CA TYR A 421 6.77 -11.52 13.06
C TYR A 421 7.45 -12.78 12.51
N PHE A 422 6.97 -13.31 11.38
CA PHE A 422 7.53 -14.53 10.79
C PHE A 422 8.97 -14.35 10.32
N MET A 423 9.29 -13.20 9.71
CA MET A 423 10.64 -12.87 9.28
C MET A 423 11.64 -12.97 10.44
N LEU A 424 11.33 -12.37 11.59
CA LEU A 424 12.23 -12.32 12.75
C LEU A 424 12.29 -13.64 13.52
N ILE A 425 11.20 -14.41 13.58
CA ILE A 425 11.22 -15.74 14.19
C ILE A 425 12.06 -16.72 13.37
N GLU A 426 11.96 -16.69 12.03
CA GLU A 426 12.81 -17.54 11.18
C GLU A 426 14.29 -17.16 11.26
N LYS A 427 14.58 -15.86 11.37
CA LYS A 427 15.94 -15.36 11.63
C LYS A 427 16.55 -16.01 12.86
N ASN A 428 15.84 -16.01 13.99
CA ASN A 428 16.36 -16.54 15.25
C ASN A 428 16.60 -18.04 15.17
N LYS A 429 15.70 -18.82 14.51
CA LYS A 429 15.90 -20.27 14.28
C LYS A 429 17.10 -20.60 13.40
N SER A 430 17.55 -19.70 12.56
CA SER A 430 18.73 -19.89 11.70
C SER A 430 20.05 -19.54 12.40
N LEU A 431 19.98 -19.01 13.62
CA LEU A 431 21.13 -18.65 14.48
C LEU A 431 21.41 -19.71 15.55
N GLU A 432 20.39 -20.52 15.89
CA GLU A 432 20.50 -21.73 16.73
C GLU A 432 20.97 -22.92 15.89
#